data_c6c2c24210f89dd045c26bbe9226920d
#
_entry.id   c6c2c24210f89dd045c26bbe9226920d
#
_cell.length_a   1.000
_cell.length_b   1.000
_cell.length_c   1.000
_cell.angle_alpha   90.00
_cell.angle_beta   90.00
_cell.angle_gamma   90.00
#
_symmetry.space_group_name_H-M   'P 1'
#
loop_
_entity.id
_entity.type
_entity.pdbx_description
1 polymer ?
#
loop_
_entity_poly.entity_id
_entity_poly.type
_entity_poly.pdbx_seq_one_letter_code
_entity_poly.pdbx_strand_id
1 'polypeptide(L)'
;MKKNVLTSVTVSLAAAAMISGTAMAAEYKVGIIQFVDDASLNQICDNIQNRLNEIGTEKGVKFTVNYDNCMADANVMEQIISDFIAEEVDLMVGVATPVAMAMQADTEDNQIPVIFAAVSDPLATGVVESLEAPGANVTGTSDFLDTTAVMNLIFAANPEADKIGLLYDLGQDASTTAIADAKAYLDAKGIEYVERTGTTVDEVSLAADALIADEVDAIFTPSDNTIMQAELTIYEKLADAGIPHYTGADSFALNGAFLGYGVDYANLGVETANMIAEVLLEGKEPATLPVKTFDNGTATVNTEVCEKLGFDYNTISETFAPYCTQVKEIQTAESFE
;
A
#
# COMPACT_ATOMS: atom_id res chain seq x y z
N MET A 1 -33.72 58.78 73.36
CA MET A 1 -33.52 57.32 73.43
C MET A 1 -33.40 56.79 71.96
N LYS A 2 -32.19 56.52 71.50
CA LYS A 2 -31.95 55.98 70.15
C LYS A 2 -31.52 54.51 70.29
N LYS A 3 -32.29 53.58 69.75
CA LYS A 3 -31.98 52.16 69.68
C LYS A 3 -31.09 51.88 68.43
N ASN A 4 -29.90 51.39 68.70
CA ASN A 4 -29.00 50.87 67.66
C ASN A 4 -29.46 49.43 67.28
N VAL A 5 -29.71 49.22 66.04
CA VAL A 5 -29.94 47.87 65.49
C VAL A 5 -28.64 47.43 64.83
N LEU A 6 -28.01 46.40 65.40
CA LEU A 6 -26.87 45.71 64.82
C LEU A 6 -27.39 44.76 63.75
N THR A 7 -26.97 44.97 62.50
CA THR A 7 -27.24 44.07 61.40
C THR A 7 -26.02 43.15 61.29
N SER A 8 -26.15 41.87 61.64
CA SER A 8 -25.17 40.84 61.43
C SER A 8 -25.19 40.40 59.99
N VAL A 9 -24.07 40.64 59.30
CA VAL A 9 -23.86 40.10 57.89
C VAL A 9 -23.24 38.73 58.07
N THR A 10 -23.99 37.69 57.75
CA THR A 10 -23.48 36.32 57.59
C THR A 10 -22.87 36.17 56.18
N VAL A 11 -21.55 36.08 56.12
CA VAL A 11 -20.80 35.73 54.91
C VAL A 11 -20.88 34.20 54.71
N SER A 12 -21.72 33.76 53.78
CA SER A 12 -21.75 32.35 53.35
C SER A 12 -20.59 32.09 52.43
N LEU A 13 -19.58 31.37 52.87
CA LEU A 13 -18.51 30.82 52.04
C LEU A 13 -19.10 29.65 51.21
N ALA A 14 -19.43 29.89 49.96
CA ALA A 14 -19.73 28.82 49.02
C ALA A 14 -18.39 28.15 48.63
N ALA A 15 -18.13 26.98 49.20
CA ALA A 15 -17.04 26.11 48.70
C ALA A 15 -17.42 25.58 47.33
N ALA A 16 -16.84 26.15 46.29
CA ALA A 16 -16.87 25.55 44.94
C ALA A 16 -16.03 24.27 44.97
N ALA A 17 -16.68 23.13 45.09
CA ALA A 17 -16.08 21.84 44.83
C ALA A 17 -15.71 21.79 43.36
N MET A 18 -14.43 22.00 43.04
CA MET A 18 -13.89 21.65 41.73
C MET A 18 -13.96 20.12 41.60
N ILE A 19 -14.97 19.64 40.93
CA ILE A 19 -15.00 18.28 40.44
C ILE A 19 -13.97 18.25 39.32
N SER A 20 -12.73 17.88 39.64
CA SER A 20 -11.74 17.45 38.64
C SER A 20 -12.20 16.08 38.14
N GLY A 21 -13.17 16.10 37.23
CA GLY A 21 -13.44 14.95 36.39
C GLY A 21 -12.17 14.74 35.54
N THR A 22 -11.47 13.64 35.76
CA THR A 22 -10.53 13.15 34.78
C THR A 22 -11.34 12.96 33.47
N ALA A 23 -11.19 13.90 32.55
CA ALA A 23 -11.72 13.70 31.22
C ALA A 23 -11.07 12.39 30.73
N MET A 24 -11.87 11.34 30.50
CA MET A 24 -11.38 10.15 29.81
C MET A 24 -10.91 10.62 28.44
N ALA A 25 -9.73 10.18 28.03
CA ALA A 25 -9.25 10.44 26.68
C ALA A 25 -10.30 9.90 25.69
N ALA A 26 -10.57 10.66 24.63
CA ALA A 26 -11.43 10.14 23.57
C ALA A 26 -10.78 8.87 22.99
N GLU A 27 -11.60 7.86 22.76
CA GLU A 27 -11.15 6.58 22.21
C GLU A 27 -11.80 6.38 20.84
N TYR A 28 -10.99 5.96 19.86
CA TYR A 28 -11.41 5.68 18.50
C TYR A 28 -11.04 4.25 18.14
N LYS A 29 -11.98 3.51 17.54
CA LYS A 29 -11.78 2.14 17.08
C LYS A 29 -11.46 2.17 15.58
N VAL A 30 -10.34 1.61 15.18
CA VAL A 30 -9.91 1.51 13.78
C VAL A 30 -9.77 0.05 13.42
N GLY A 31 -10.52 -0.40 12.39
CA GLY A 31 -10.38 -1.75 11.83
C GLY A 31 -9.42 -1.72 10.63
N ILE A 32 -8.39 -2.55 10.63
CA ILE A 32 -7.43 -2.66 9.50
C ILE A 32 -7.51 -4.07 8.94
N ILE A 33 -7.75 -4.19 7.63
CA ILE A 33 -7.60 -5.47 6.90
C ILE A 33 -6.45 -5.35 5.93
N GLN A 34 -5.50 -6.27 6.05
CA GLN A 34 -4.46 -6.51 5.06
C GLN A 34 -4.86 -7.64 4.13
N PHE A 35 -4.63 -7.50 2.82
CA PHE A 35 -5.06 -8.50 1.84
C PHE A 35 -4.27 -9.80 1.95
N VAL A 36 -2.94 -9.71 2.04
CA VAL A 36 -2.04 -10.89 2.04
C VAL A 36 -0.81 -10.58 2.88
N ASP A 37 -0.15 -11.62 3.40
CA ASP A 37 1.15 -11.47 4.08
C ASP A 37 2.24 -11.18 3.05
N ASP A 38 2.64 -9.91 3.00
CA ASP A 38 3.66 -9.36 2.11
C ASP A 38 4.47 -8.30 2.84
N ALA A 39 5.77 -8.23 2.59
CA ALA A 39 6.68 -7.37 3.32
C ALA A 39 6.38 -5.86 3.13
N SER A 40 5.96 -5.40 1.93
CA SER A 40 5.56 -4.00 1.71
C SER A 40 4.25 -3.68 2.42
N LEU A 41 3.24 -4.59 2.35
CA LEU A 41 1.97 -4.41 3.05
C LEU A 41 2.15 -4.46 4.58
N ASN A 42 3.05 -5.32 5.08
CA ASN A 42 3.44 -5.37 6.49
C ASN A 42 4.02 -4.02 6.94
N GLN A 43 4.95 -3.44 6.16
CA GLN A 43 5.49 -2.09 6.45
C GLN A 43 4.38 -1.04 6.54
N ILE A 44 3.39 -1.07 5.65
CA ILE A 44 2.25 -0.14 5.69
C ILE A 44 1.50 -0.30 7.01
N CYS A 45 1.07 -1.52 7.36
CA CYS A 45 0.28 -1.79 8.56
C CYS A 45 1.03 -1.43 9.84
N ASP A 46 2.32 -1.76 9.93
CA ASP A 46 3.15 -1.42 11.08
C ASP A 46 3.31 0.10 11.24
N ASN A 47 3.57 0.82 10.14
CA ASN A 47 3.73 2.26 10.18
C ASN A 47 2.40 2.99 10.44
N ILE A 48 1.25 2.47 9.98
CA ILE A 48 -0.07 2.99 10.36
C ILE A 48 -0.23 2.89 11.88
N GLN A 49 -0.02 1.71 12.46
CA GLN A 49 -0.21 1.47 13.89
C GLN A 49 0.76 2.30 14.75
N ASN A 50 2.03 2.36 14.36
CA ASN A 50 3.05 3.14 15.05
C ASN A 50 2.69 4.64 15.03
N ARG A 51 2.33 5.17 13.86
CA ARG A 51 1.98 6.59 13.72
C ARG A 51 0.69 6.96 14.46
N LEU A 52 -0.33 6.09 14.47
CA LEU A 52 -1.54 6.30 15.27
C LEU A 52 -1.23 6.35 16.77
N ASN A 53 -0.32 5.51 17.28
CA ASN A 53 0.13 5.54 18.64
C ASN A 53 0.85 6.86 19.01
N GLU A 54 1.70 7.36 18.09
CA GLU A 54 2.36 8.67 18.24
C GLU A 54 1.32 9.79 18.28
N ILE A 55 0.41 9.85 17.30
CA ILE A 55 -0.67 10.85 17.23
C ILE A 55 -1.54 10.78 18.50
N GLY A 56 -1.88 9.58 18.95
CA GLY A 56 -2.64 9.37 20.18
C GLY A 56 -1.96 10.01 21.39
N THR A 57 -0.64 9.82 21.51
CA THR A 57 0.18 10.44 22.56
C THR A 57 0.22 11.96 22.42
N GLU A 58 0.44 12.48 21.22
CA GLU A 58 0.52 13.91 20.91
C GLU A 58 -0.81 14.66 21.19
N LYS A 59 -1.93 14.02 20.86
CA LYS A 59 -3.28 14.61 20.96
C LYS A 59 -4.02 14.28 22.24
N GLY A 60 -3.51 13.36 23.07
CA GLY A 60 -4.18 12.92 24.31
C GLY A 60 -5.45 12.11 24.03
N VAL A 61 -5.48 11.34 22.95
CA VAL A 61 -6.55 10.43 22.56
C VAL A 61 -6.02 8.99 22.49
N LYS A 62 -6.91 8.01 22.41
CA LYS A 62 -6.54 6.61 22.25
C LYS A 62 -7.10 6.07 20.93
N PHE A 63 -6.26 5.44 20.12
CA PHE A 63 -6.69 4.59 19.01
C PHE A 63 -6.62 3.12 19.46
N THR A 64 -7.74 2.41 19.31
CA THR A 64 -7.80 0.96 19.50
C THR A 64 -7.87 0.35 18.10
N VAL A 65 -6.78 -0.32 17.71
CA VAL A 65 -6.65 -0.90 16.37
C VAL A 65 -6.98 -2.38 16.43
N ASN A 66 -7.96 -2.81 15.63
CA ASN A 66 -8.28 -4.20 15.35
C ASN A 66 -7.66 -4.52 13.98
N TYR A 67 -6.61 -5.34 13.95
CA TYR A 67 -5.90 -5.71 12.73
C TYR A 67 -6.13 -7.18 12.41
N ASP A 68 -6.46 -7.44 11.15
CA ASP A 68 -6.60 -8.78 10.60
C ASP A 68 -6.00 -8.87 9.20
N ASN A 69 -5.63 -10.08 8.78
CA ASN A 69 -5.15 -10.38 7.44
C ASN A 69 -6.09 -11.42 6.80
N CYS A 70 -6.67 -11.10 5.65
CA CYS A 70 -7.61 -12.00 5.00
C CYS A 70 -6.95 -13.11 4.16
N MET A 71 -5.62 -13.13 4.07
CA MET A 71 -4.84 -14.18 3.39
C MET A 71 -5.29 -14.42 1.94
N ALA A 72 -5.66 -13.36 1.23
CA ALA A 72 -6.23 -13.37 -0.11
C ALA A 72 -7.53 -14.21 -0.27
N ASP A 73 -8.22 -14.53 0.84
CA ASP A 73 -9.49 -15.24 0.83
C ASP A 73 -10.67 -14.24 0.93
N ALA A 74 -11.48 -14.18 -0.13
CA ALA A 74 -12.61 -13.27 -0.21
C ALA A 74 -13.66 -13.53 0.89
N ASN A 75 -13.90 -14.79 1.30
CA ASN A 75 -14.87 -15.09 2.35
C ASN A 75 -14.37 -14.66 3.72
N VAL A 76 -13.06 -14.81 3.98
CA VAL A 76 -12.43 -14.32 5.21
C VAL A 76 -12.49 -12.80 5.23
N MET A 77 -12.20 -12.12 4.11
CA MET A 77 -12.29 -10.67 3.98
C MET A 77 -13.70 -10.15 4.31
N GLU A 78 -14.75 -10.71 3.68
CA GLU A 78 -16.15 -10.37 3.93
C GLU A 78 -16.55 -10.59 5.40
N GLN A 79 -16.06 -11.67 6.02
CA GLN A 79 -16.33 -11.94 7.43
C GLN A 79 -15.70 -10.87 8.33
N ILE A 80 -14.43 -10.50 8.09
CA ILE A 80 -13.75 -9.46 8.89
C ILE A 80 -14.44 -8.10 8.74
N ILE A 81 -14.85 -7.71 7.51
CA ILE A 81 -15.60 -6.47 7.29
C ILE A 81 -16.91 -6.49 8.08
N SER A 82 -17.66 -7.60 8.03
CA SER A 82 -18.91 -7.77 8.78
C SER A 82 -18.69 -7.67 10.29
N ASP A 83 -17.60 -8.23 10.81
CA ASP A 83 -17.26 -8.15 12.22
C ASP A 83 -16.92 -6.71 12.64
N PHE A 84 -16.18 -5.97 11.83
CA PHE A 84 -15.89 -4.54 12.08
C PHE A 84 -17.16 -3.68 12.09
N ILE A 85 -18.11 -3.94 11.17
CA ILE A 85 -19.42 -3.28 11.17
C ILE A 85 -20.18 -3.59 12.47
N ALA A 86 -20.19 -4.85 12.90
CA ALA A 86 -20.89 -5.29 14.12
C ALA A 86 -20.24 -4.74 15.42
N GLU A 87 -18.93 -4.52 15.42
CA GLU A 87 -18.17 -3.90 16.51
C GLU A 87 -18.29 -2.39 16.56
N GLU A 88 -18.98 -1.79 15.56
CA GLU A 88 -19.14 -0.35 15.43
C GLU A 88 -17.77 0.38 15.45
N VAL A 89 -16.86 -0.01 14.54
CA VAL A 89 -15.60 0.71 14.38
C VAL A 89 -15.88 2.12 13.84
N ASP A 90 -15.07 3.09 14.27
CA ASP A 90 -15.21 4.49 13.85
C ASP A 90 -14.68 4.74 12.42
N LEU A 91 -13.76 3.87 11.96
CA LEU A 91 -13.14 3.94 10.63
C LEU A 91 -12.55 2.58 10.26
N MET A 92 -12.59 2.25 8.96
CA MET A 92 -11.92 1.07 8.40
C MET A 92 -10.73 1.45 7.52
N VAL A 93 -9.73 0.60 7.52
CA VAL A 93 -8.55 0.72 6.65
C VAL A 93 -8.42 -0.52 5.78
N GLY A 94 -8.52 -0.34 4.47
CA GLY A 94 -8.32 -1.41 3.48
C GLY A 94 -6.93 -1.34 2.87
N VAL A 95 -6.08 -2.33 3.16
CA VAL A 95 -4.71 -2.39 2.62
C VAL A 95 -4.68 -3.32 1.42
N ALA A 96 -4.35 -2.77 0.28
CA ALA A 96 -4.41 -3.25 -1.10
C ALA A 96 -5.80 -3.10 -1.77
N THR A 97 -5.79 -3.05 -3.11
CA THR A 97 -6.95 -2.79 -3.96
C THR A 97 -8.17 -3.69 -3.68
N PRO A 98 -8.04 -5.03 -3.55
CA PRO A 98 -9.21 -5.89 -3.31
C PRO A 98 -9.95 -5.57 -2.02
N VAL A 99 -9.23 -5.24 -0.94
CA VAL A 99 -9.84 -4.88 0.35
C VAL A 99 -10.55 -3.52 0.27
N ALA A 100 -9.92 -2.55 -0.39
CA ALA A 100 -10.53 -1.23 -0.57
C ALA A 100 -11.86 -1.30 -1.33
N MET A 101 -11.91 -2.11 -2.40
CA MET A 101 -13.13 -2.34 -3.19
C MET A 101 -14.24 -3.02 -2.37
N ALA A 102 -13.91 -4.06 -1.60
CA ALA A 102 -14.86 -4.74 -0.74
C ALA A 102 -15.40 -3.81 0.35
N MET A 103 -14.53 -3.09 1.06
CA MET A 103 -14.94 -2.12 2.08
C MET A 103 -15.82 -1.02 1.51
N GLN A 104 -15.51 -0.48 0.32
CA GLN A 104 -16.36 0.50 -0.35
C GLN A 104 -17.79 -0.04 -0.55
N ALA A 105 -17.90 -1.26 -1.10
CA ALA A 105 -19.20 -1.88 -1.36
C ALA A 105 -19.99 -2.14 -0.07
N ASP A 106 -19.34 -2.66 0.98
CA ASP A 106 -20.00 -3.06 2.22
C ASP A 106 -20.32 -1.88 3.15
N THR A 107 -19.72 -0.72 2.92
CA THR A 107 -19.98 0.50 3.71
C THR A 107 -20.87 1.53 3.00
N GLU A 108 -21.39 1.25 1.80
CA GLU A 108 -22.26 2.16 1.05
C GLU A 108 -23.50 2.58 1.86
N ASP A 109 -24.16 1.65 2.54
CA ASP A 109 -25.38 1.90 3.30
C ASP A 109 -25.12 2.53 4.68
N ASN A 110 -24.07 2.12 5.39
CA ASN A 110 -23.79 2.54 6.77
C ASN A 110 -22.86 3.75 6.86
N GLN A 111 -22.18 4.11 5.76
CA GLN A 111 -21.31 5.28 5.63
C GLN A 111 -20.14 5.32 6.64
N ILE A 112 -19.68 4.16 7.14
CA ILE A 112 -18.44 4.09 7.93
C ILE A 112 -17.31 4.63 7.06
N PRO A 113 -16.49 5.59 7.54
CA PRO A 113 -15.35 6.10 6.79
C PRO A 113 -14.36 4.99 6.44
N VAL A 114 -13.89 4.96 5.20
CA VAL A 114 -12.87 4.03 4.72
C VAL A 114 -11.66 4.81 4.24
N ILE A 115 -10.49 4.46 4.76
CA ILE A 115 -9.20 4.92 4.25
C ILE A 115 -8.49 3.74 3.62
N PHE A 116 -8.27 3.77 2.32
CA PHE A 116 -7.47 2.75 1.67
C PHE A 116 -5.97 3.06 1.75
N ALA A 117 -5.15 2.02 1.70
CA ALA A 117 -3.71 2.10 1.57
C ALA A 117 -3.22 1.20 0.44
N ALA A 118 -2.29 1.68 -0.38
CA ALA A 118 -1.74 0.97 -1.52
C ALA A 118 -2.82 0.47 -2.50
N VAL A 119 -3.65 1.39 -2.99
CA VAL A 119 -4.51 1.16 -4.15
C VAL A 119 -3.83 1.73 -5.37
N SER A 120 -3.47 0.86 -6.32
CA SER A 120 -2.61 1.22 -7.45
C SER A 120 -3.31 2.18 -8.43
N ASP A 121 -4.59 1.93 -8.75
CA ASP A 121 -5.39 2.83 -9.58
C ASP A 121 -6.82 2.98 -9.04
N PRO A 122 -7.02 3.89 -8.08
CA PRO A 122 -8.34 4.06 -7.45
C PRO A 122 -9.40 4.63 -8.40
N LEU A 123 -9.00 5.25 -9.53
CA LEU A 123 -9.93 5.71 -10.56
C LEU A 123 -10.39 4.56 -11.46
N ALA A 124 -9.46 3.78 -12.01
CA ALA A 124 -9.79 2.69 -12.91
C ALA A 124 -10.60 1.58 -12.22
N THR A 125 -10.35 1.34 -10.93
CA THR A 125 -11.12 0.39 -10.11
C THR A 125 -12.47 0.93 -9.64
N GLY A 126 -12.72 2.23 -9.81
CA GLY A 126 -13.97 2.87 -9.40
C GLY A 126 -14.12 3.06 -7.89
N VAL A 127 -13.04 2.91 -7.13
CA VAL A 127 -13.04 3.15 -5.66
C VAL A 127 -13.29 4.62 -5.34
N VAL A 128 -12.85 5.52 -6.24
CA VAL A 128 -13.10 6.96 -6.12
C VAL A 128 -13.59 7.56 -7.44
N GLU A 129 -14.35 8.66 -7.37
CA GLU A 129 -14.81 9.41 -8.56
C GLU A 129 -13.70 10.29 -9.17
N SER A 130 -12.84 10.87 -8.31
CA SER A 130 -11.64 11.61 -8.70
C SER A 130 -10.59 11.57 -7.58
N LEU A 131 -9.33 11.84 -7.91
CA LEU A 131 -8.27 11.90 -6.90
C LEU A 131 -8.37 13.14 -6.02
N GLU A 132 -8.91 14.26 -6.53
CA GLU A 132 -9.07 15.51 -5.79
C GLU A 132 -10.32 15.53 -4.91
N ALA A 133 -11.37 14.82 -5.31
CA ALA A 133 -12.63 14.71 -4.57
C ALA A 133 -13.21 13.30 -4.77
N PRO A 134 -12.87 12.37 -3.88
CA PRO A 134 -13.25 10.95 -4.00
C PRO A 134 -14.74 10.66 -4.14
N GLY A 135 -15.62 11.48 -3.54
CA GLY A 135 -17.06 11.50 -3.80
C GLY A 135 -17.91 10.61 -2.90
N ALA A 136 -17.33 9.64 -2.20
CA ALA A 136 -18.04 8.72 -1.29
C ALA A 136 -17.43 8.77 0.12
N ASN A 137 -17.78 7.80 0.98
CA ASN A 137 -17.17 7.63 2.30
C ASN A 137 -15.74 7.04 2.25
N VAL A 138 -15.10 7.05 1.09
CA VAL A 138 -13.80 6.38 0.83
C VAL A 138 -12.78 7.38 0.30
N THR A 139 -11.56 7.36 0.83
CA THR A 139 -10.35 8.03 0.31
C THR A 139 -9.12 7.24 0.77
N GLY A 140 -7.90 7.70 0.47
CA GLY A 140 -6.70 7.02 0.97
C GLY A 140 -5.41 7.38 0.26
N THR A 141 -4.48 6.44 0.25
CA THR A 141 -3.13 6.57 -0.31
C THR A 141 -2.94 5.60 -1.47
N SER A 142 -2.47 6.12 -2.61
CA SER A 142 -2.23 5.32 -3.82
C SER A 142 -0.75 4.99 -3.95
N ASP A 143 -0.45 3.76 -4.34
CA ASP A 143 0.87 3.28 -4.75
C ASP A 143 1.01 3.18 -6.28
N PHE A 144 0.33 4.07 -7.03
CA PHE A 144 0.37 4.11 -8.48
C PHE A 144 1.78 3.87 -9.03
N LEU A 145 1.91 2.95 -9.97
CA LEU A 145 3.19 2.57 -10.58
C LEU A 145 3.43 3.38 -11.87
N ASP A 146 4.56 4.09 -11.94
CA ASP A 146 5.05 4.63 -13.21
C ASP A 146 5.66 3.50 -14.07
N THR A 147 4.79 2.80 -14.80
CA THR A 147 5.18 1.71 -15.70
C THR A 147 6.16 2.15 -16.77
N THR A 148 6.06 3.40 -17.26
CA THR A 148 7.01 3.96 -18.23
C THR A 148 8.42 4.02 -17.67
N ALA A 149 8.57 4.39 -16.39
CA ALA A 149 9.87 4.40 -15.73
C ALA A 149 10.45 2.98 -15.65
N VAL A 150 9.65 1.97 -15.25
CA VAL A 150 10.11 0.58 -15.20
C VAL A 150 10.55 0.09 -16.58
N MET A 151 9.76 0.36 -17.63
CA MET A 151 10.13 0.01 -19.01
C MET A 151 11.45 0.69 -19.39
N ASN A 152 11.67 1.95 -19.04
CA ASN A 152 12.94 2.64 -19.29
C ASN A 152 14.12 1.97 -18.57
N LEU A 153 13.94 1.43 -17.37
CA LEU A 153 15.00 0.69 -16.65
C LEU A 153 15.37 -0.62 -17.37
N ILE A 154 14.38 -1.35 -17.91
CA ILE A 154 14.62 -2.56 -18.70
C ILE A 154 15.56 -2.22 -19.88
N PHE A 155 15.20 -1.21 -20.69
CA PHE A 155 15.98 -0.84 -21.87
C PHE A 155 17.26 -0.07 -21.55
N ALA A 156 17.39 0.52 -20.37
CA ALA A 156 18.65 1.10 -19.89
C ALA A 156 19.66 0.00 -19.53
N ALA A 157 19.21 -1.08 -18.90
CA ALA A 157 20.06 -2.22 -18.55
C ALA A 157 20.38 -3.11 -19.79
N ASN A 158 19.42 -3.31 -20.67
CA ASN A 158 19.58 -4.09 -21.90
C ASN A 158 18.98 -3.32 -23.12
N PRO A 159 19.77 -2.46 -23.78
CA PRO A 159 19.32 -1.73 -24.96
C PRO A 159 18.98 -2.60 -26.18
N GLU A 160 19.44 -3.83 -26.21
CA GLU A 160 19.21 -4.80 -27.31
C GLU A 160 17.99 -5.72 -27.05
N ALA A 161 17.30 -5.54 -25.91
CA ALA A 161 16.11 -6.33 -25.60
C ALA A 161 15.05 -6.12 -26.67
N ASP A 162 14.54 -7.20 -27.25
CA ASP A 162 13.53 -7.16 -28.30
C ASP A 162 12.28 -7.99 -27.98
N LYS A 163 12.28 -8.73 -26.84
CA LYS A 163 11.17 -9.56 -26.40
C LYS A 163 10.97 -9.53 -24.90
N ILE A 164 9.84 -8.99 -24.44
CA ILE A 164 9.54 -8.80 -23.02
C ILE A 164 8.42 -9.74 -22.57
N GLY A 165 8.63 -10.42 -21.44
CA GLY A 165 7.59 -11.19 -20.74
C GLY A 165 6.73 -10.28 -19.88
N LEU A 166 5.40 -10.43 -19.95
CA LEU A 166 4.47 -9.78 -19.02
C LEU A 166 3.85 -10.88 -18.15
N LEU A 167 4.16 -10.87 -16.86
CA LEU A 167 3.70 -11.87 -15.88
C LEU A 167 2.77 -11.20 -14.88
N TYR A 168 1.50 -11.65 -14.83
CA TYR A 168 0.50 -11.05 -13.95
C TYR A 168 -0.70 -11.97 -13.73
N ASP A 169 -1.56 -11.64 -12.77
CA ASP A 169 -2.85 -12.29 -12.54
C ASP A 169 -3.98 -11.47 -13.18
N LEU A 170 -4.75 -12.08 -14.06
CA LEU A 170 -5.91 -11.46 -14.71
C LEU A 170 -7.02 -11.07 -13.72
N GLY A 171 -7.05 -11.67 -12.54
CA GLY A 171 -8.00 -11.38 -11.47
C GLY A 171 -7.59 -10.23 -10.55
N GLN A 172 -6.39 -9.66 -10.76
CA GLN A 172 -5.89 -8.53 -9.95
C GLN A 172 -6.15 -7.19 -10.66
N ASP A 173 -7.17 -6.45 -10.19
CA ASP A 173 -7.49 -5.12 -10.73
C ASP A 173 -6.30 -4.14 -10.64
N ALA A 174 -5.45 -4.28 -9.62
CA ALA A 174 -4.23 -3.51 -9.43
C ALA A 174 -3.26 -3.61 -10.63
N SER A 175 -3.27 -4.73 -11.36
CA SER A 175 -2.37 -4.99 -12.50
C SER A 175 -2.87 -4.40 -13.83
N THR A 176 -4.17 -4.10 -13.94
CA THR A 176 -4.82 -3.82 -15.22
C THR A 176 -4.22 -2.61 -15.95
N THR A 177 -4.14 -1.46 -15.28
CA THR A 177 -3.61 -0.22 -15.88
C THR A 177 -2.13 -0.37 -16.21
N ALA A 178 -1.31 -0.90 -15.31
CA ALA A 178 0.12 -1.05 -15.51
C ALA A 178 0.46 -2.00 -16.68
N ILE A 179 -0.28 -3.09 -16.86
CA ILE A 179 -0.12 -4.00 -18.00
C ILE A 179 -0.55 -3.34 -19.30
N ALA A 180 -1.64 -2.57 -19.32
CA ALA A 180 -2.05 -1.81 -20.49
C ALA A 180 -1.00 -0.77 -20.90
N ASP A 181 -0.41 -0.06 -19.94
CA ASP A 181 0.64 0.93 -20.18
C ASP A 181 1.93 0.26 -20.68
N ALA A 182 2.32 -0.90 -20.12
CA ALA A 182 3.46 -1.68 -20.59
C ALA A 182 3.29 -2.08 -22.07
N LYS A 183 2.13 -2.61 -22.44
CA LYS A 183 1.80 -2.98 -23.83
C LYS A 183 1.87 -1.76 -24.74
N ALA A 184 1.25 -0.65 -24.35
CA ALA A 184 1.27 0.58 -25.16
C ALA A 184 2.70 1.12 -25.36
N TYR A 185 3.55 1.02 -24.33
CA TYR A 185 4.96 1.39 -24.44
C TYR A 185 5.73 0.48 -25.41
N LEU A 186 5.55 -0.85 -25.30
CA LEU A 186 6.22 -1.84 -26.14
C LEU A 186 5.76 -1.74 -27.59
N ASP A 187 4.44 -1.61 -27.84
CA ASP A 187 3.85 -1.41 -29.15
C ASP A 187 4.41 -0.15 -29.83
N ALA A 188 4.53 0.96 -29.09
CA ALA A 188 5.08 2.22 -29.62
C ALA A 188 6.55 2.11 -30.03
N LYS A 189 7.30 1.17 -29.44
CA LYS A 189 8.71 0.89 -29.77
C LYS A 189 8.88 -0.24 -30.78
N GLY A 190 7.81 -0.99 -31.10
CA GLY A 190 7.85 -2.17 -31.97
C GLY A 190 8.59 -3.36 -31.32
N ILE A 191 8.55 -3.46 -30.00
CA ILE A 191 9.15 -4.54 -29.22
C ILE A 191 8.12 -5.67 -29.05
N GLU A 192 8.54 -6.91 -29.28
CA GLU A 192 7.69 -8.10 -29.05
C GLU A 192 7.44 -8.29 -27.54
N TYR A 193 6.23 -8.73 -27.19
CA TYR A 193 5.94 -9.16 -25.83
C TYR A 193 5.11 -10.44 -25.78
N VAL A 194 5.28 -11.20 -24.72
CA VAL A 194 4.57 -12.45 -24.46
C VAL A 194 3.91 -12.35 -23.08
N GLU A 195 2.59 -12.55 -23.06
CA GLU A 195 1.82 -12.55 -21.81
C GLU A 195 1.72 -13.97 -21.24
N ARG A 196 1.99 -14.11 -19.95
CA ARG A 196 1.72 -15.32 -19.18
C ARG A 196 1.05 -14.93 -17.88
N THR A 197 0.01 -15.67 -17.52
CA THR A 197 -0.82 -15.35 -16.35
C THR A 197 -0.96 -16.56 -15.44
N GLY A 198 -1.17 -16.31 -14.16
CA GLY A 198 -1.46 -17.32 -13.16
C GLY A 198 -2.24 -16.72 -12.01
N THR A 199 -3.20 -17.46 -11.46
CA THR A 199 -4.07 -17.05 -10.35
C THR A 199 -3.72 -17.77 -9.04
N THR A 200 -2.72 -18.66 -9.10
CA THR A 200 -2.17 -19.39 -7.95
C THR A 200 -0.65 -19.49 -8.07
N VAL A 201 0.05 -19.72 -6.97
CA VAL A 201 1.51 -19.88 -6.95
C VAL A 201 1.98 -20.96 -7.93
N ASP A 202 1.25 -22.08 -8.02
CA ASP A 202 1.59 -23.17 -8.95
C ASP A 202 1.44 -22.74 -10.43
N GLU A 203 0.36 -22.02 -10.77
CA GLU A 203 0.14 -21.48 -12.12
C GLU A 203 1.17 -20.42 -12.48
N VAL A 204 1.53 -19.54 -11.55
CA VAL A 204 2.60 -18.54 -11.72
C VAL A 204 3.94 -19.24 -11.97
N SER A 205 4.24 -20.30 -11.22
CA SER A 205 5.46 -21.09 -11.44
C SER A 205 5.50 -21.69 -12.85
N LEU A 206 4.38 -22.22 -13.37
CA LEU A 206 4.28 -22.72 -14.73
C LEU A 206 4.36 -21.59 -15.76
N ALA A 207 3.78 -20.42 -15.49
CA ALA A 207 3.87 -19.25 -16.35
C ALA A 207 5.32 -18.74 -16.46
N ALA A 208 6.08 -18.75 -15.38
CA ALA A 208 7.51 -18.44 -15.39
C ALA A 208 8.33 -19.44 -16.23
N ASP A 209 8.04 -20.75 -16.10
CA ASP A 209 8.67 -21.78 -16.94
C ASP A 209 8.37 -21.58 -18.43
N ALA A 210 7.14 -21.14 -18.75
CA ALA A 210 6.77 -20.82 -20.12
C ALA A 210 7.51 -19.58 -20.66
N LEU A 211 7.68 -18.52 -19.86
CA LEU A 211 8.46 -17.34 -20.25
C LEU A 211 9.93 -17.68 -20.48
N ILE A 212 10.51 -18.57 -19.66
CA ILE A 212 11.87 -19.09 -19.89
C ILE A 212 11.95 -19.82 -21.23
N ALA A 213 10.97 -20.67 -21.54
CA ALA A 213 10.92 -21.40 -22.81
C ALA A 213 10.65 -20.51 -24.02
N ASP A 214 9.99 -19.37 -23.81
CA ASP A 214 9.78 -18.34 -24.85
C ASP A 214 11.04 -17.48 -25.09
N GLU A 215 12.11 -17.67 -24.32
CA GLU A 215 13.38 -16.95 -24.42
C GLU A 215 13.20 -15.42 -24.38
N VAL A 216 12.46 -14.91 -23.37
CA VAL A 216 12.28 -13.46 -23.17
C VAL A 216 13.54 -12.82 -22.60
N ASP A 217 13.83 -11.56 -22.95
CA ASP A 217 15.01 -10.81 -22.48
C ASP A 217 14.88 -10.26 -21.06
N ALA A 218 13.64 -10.02 -20.64
CA ALA A 218 13.28 -9.56 -19.30
C ALA A 218 11.81 -9.87 -19.03
N ILE A 219 11.44 -9.90 -17.75
CA ILE A 219 10.04 -10.01 -17.32
C ILE A 219 9.63 -8.74 -16.58
N PHE A 220 8.42 -8.26 -16.83
CA PHE A 220 7.75 -7.20 -16.08
C PHE A 220 6.53 -7.76 -15.35
N THR A 221 6.43 -7.43 -14.07
CA THR A 221 5.27 -7.67 -13.21
C THR A 221 4.91 -6.36 -12.50
N PRO A 222 3.65 -5.88 -12.53
CA PRO A 222 3.21 -4.73 -11.74
C PRO A 222 3.12 -5.07 -10.24
N SER A 223 2.45 -4.21 -9.43
CA SER A 223 2.16 -4.47 -8.01
C SER A 223 1.08 -5.56 -7.86
N ASP A 224 1.38 -6.77 -8.27
CA ASP A 224 0.47 -7.92 -8.34
C ASP A 224 0.64 -8.83 -7.13
N ASN A 225 -0.41 -8.92 -6.30
CA ASN A 225 -0.36 -9.67 -5.03
C ASN A 225 -0.19 -11.19 -5.24
N THR A 226 -0.70 -11.76 -6.33
CA THR A 226 -0.58 -13.19 -6.63
C THR A 226 0.83 -13.54 -7.06
N ILE A 227 1.43 -12.73 -7.95
CA ILE A 227 2.81 -12.94 -8.39
C ILE A 227 3.78 -12.71 -7.22
N MET A 228 3.51 -11.71 -6.38
CA MET A 228 4.33 -11.42 -5.21
C MET A 228 4.44 -12.61 -4.25
N GLN A 229 3.33 -13.30 -3.98
CA GLN A 229 3.34 -14.53 -3.17
C GLN A 229 4.16 -15.68 -3.81
N ALA A 230 4.29 -15.65 -5.13
CA ALA A 230 5.03 -16.68 -5.87
C ALA A 230 6.52 -16.36 -6.04
N GLU A 231 6.97 -15.12 -5.77
CA GLU A 231 8.32 -14.65 -6.11
C GLU A 231 9.42 -15.55 -5.55
N LEU A 232 9.37 -15.89 -4.26
CA LEU A 232 10.32 -16.83 -3.65
C LEU A 232 10.36 -18.22 -4.31
N THR A 233 9.33 -18.59 -5.07
CA THR A 233 9.25 -19.86 -5.82
C THR A 233 9.85 -19.75 -7.22
N ILE A 234 9.83 -18.54 -7.82
CA ILE A 234 10.21 -18.35 -9.23
C ILE A 234 11.53 -17.67 -9.45
N TYR A 235 12.02 -16.84 -8.50
CA TYR A 235 13.19 -15.97 -8.73
C TYR A 235 14.48 -16.75 -9.09
N GLU A 236 14.73 -17.89 -8.43
CA GLU A 236 15.95 -18.66 -8.70
C GLU A 236 15.98 -19.19 -10.13
N LYS A 237 14.86 -19.73 -10.62
CA LYS A 237 14.79 -20.28 -11.99
C LYS A 237 14.90 -19.18 -13.04
N LEU A 238 14.35 -18.00 -12.80
CA LEU A 238 14.47 -16.84 -13.69
C LEU A 238 15.92 -16.35 -13.74
N ALA A 239 16.57 -16.21 -12.59
CA ALA A 239 17.96 -15.80 -12.49
C ALA A 239 18.91 -16.86 -13.10
N ASP A 240 18.65 -18.16 -12.91
CA ASP A 240 19.42 -19.26 -13.53
C ASP A 240 19.27 -19.27 -15.07
N ALA A 241 18.12 -18.84 -15.58
CA ALA A 241 17.89 -18.66 -17.01
C ALA A 241 18.49 -17.36 -17.59
N GLY A 242 19.05 -16.49 -16.72
CA GLY A 242 19.59 -15.19 -17.12
C GLY A 242 18.52 -14.13 -17.44
N ILE A 243 17.30 -14.30 -16.95
CA ILE A 243 16.17 -13.42 -17.21
C ILE A 243 15.91 -12.51 -16.01
N PRO A 244 16.21 -11.19 -16.09
CA PRO A 244 15.93 -10.26 -15.01
C PRO A 244 14.43 -10.02 -14.85
N HIS A 245 13.93 -10.05 -13.61
CA HIS A 245 12.54 -9.76 -13.26
C HIS A 245 12.43 -8.35 -12.68
N TYR A 246 11.70 -7.47 -13.40
CA TYR A 246 11.43 -6.07 -13.03
C TYR A 246 10.00 -5.97 -12.50
N THR A 247 9.83 -5.37 -11.34
CA THR A 247 8.55 -5.45 -10.62
C THR A 247 8.10 -4.11 -10.03
N GLY A 248 6.83 -4.06 -9.60
CA GLY A 248 6.15 -2.85 -9.15
C GLY A 248 6.24 -2.57 -7.64
N ALA A 249 7.00 -3.34 -6.85
CA ALA A 249 7.17 -3.09 -5.42
C ALA A 249 8.52 -3.59 -4.92
N ASP A 250 9.01 -3.02 -3.81
CA ASP A 250 10.30 -3.37 -3.21
C ASP A 250 10.31 -4.75 -2.54
N SER A 251 9.15 -5.24 -2.07
CA SER A 251 9.02 -6.61 -1.54
C SER A 251 9.35 -7.70 -2.56
N PHE A 252 9.09 -7.48 -3.84
CA PHE A 252 9.53 -8.41 -4.89
C PHE A 252 11.07 -8.52 -4.93
N ALA A 253 11.77 -7.38 -4.88
CA ALA A 253 13.23 -7.38 -4.84
C ALA A 253 13.75 -8.04 -3.57
N LEU A 254 13.09 -7.84 -2.42
CA LEU A 254 13.38 -8.54 -1.19
C LEU A 254 13.22 -10.06 -1.35
N ASN A 255 12.17 -10.51 -2.05
CA ASN A 255 11.91 -11.94 -2.29
C ASN A 255 12.66 -12.52 -3.50
N GLY A 256 13.60 -11.78 -4.08
CA GLY A 256 14.51 -12.29 -5.11
C GLY A 256 14.27 -11.82 -6.54
N ALA A 257 13.33 -10.93 -6.80
CA ALA A 257 13.29 -10.26 -8.10
C ALA A 257 14.55 -9.40 -8.29
N PHE A 258 14.98 -9.21 -9.53
CA PHE A 258 16.14 -8.37 -9.85
C PHE A 258 15.92 -6.93 -9.39
N LEU A 259 14.72 -6.40 -9.60
CA LEU A 259 14.39 -5.01 -9.29
C LEU A 259 12.93 -4.88 -8.84
N GLY A 260 12.74 -4.17 -7.72
CA GLY A 260 11.46 -3.59 -7.33
C GLY A 260 11.47 -2.07 -7.55
N TYR A 261 10.43 -1.53 -8.19
CA TYR A 261 10.30 -0.10 -8.43
C TYR A 261 8.99 0.41 -7.87
N GLY A 262 9.00 1.57 -7.20
CA GLY A 262 7.76 2.11 -6.67
C GLY A 262 7.94 3.24 -5.66
N VAL A 263 7.03 3.29 -4.71
CA VAL A 263 6.94 4.29 -3.64
C VAL A 263 7.66 3.81 -2.37
N ASP A 264 7.81 4.71 -1.41
CA ASP A 264 8.26 4.35 -0.05
C ASP A 264 7.04 3.87 0.76
N TYR A 265 6.89 2.56 0.94
CA TYR A 265 5.75 1.94 1.62
C TYR A 265 5.70 2.25 3.12
N ALA A 266 6.84 2.46 3.78
CA ALA A 266 6.86 2.92 5.17
C ALA A 266 6.26 4.33 5.28
N ASN A 267 6.66 5.25 4.39
CA ASN A 267 6.08 6.60 4.34
C ASN A 267 4.60 6.58 3.95
N LEU A 268 4.19 5.69 3.06
CA LEU A 268 2.78 5.52 2.67
C LEU A 268 1.93 5.15 3.90
N GLY A 269 2.40 4.22 4.75
CA GLY A 269 1.74 3.88 6.01
C GLY A 269 1.62 5.06 6.97
N VAL A 270 2.69 5.85 7.15
CA VAL A 270 2.66 7.07 7.97
C VAL A 270 1.62 8.07 7.46
N GLU A 271 1.56 8.28 6.16
CA GLU A 271 0.62 9.22 5.56
C GLU A 271 -0.84 8.72 5.61
N THR A 272 -1.05 7.41 5.51
CA THR A 272 -2.36 6.80 5.75
C THR A 272 -2.83 7.06 7.18
N ALA A 273 -1.97 6.90 8.18
CA ALA A 273 -2.31 7.21 9.57
C ALA A 273 -2.60 8.70 9.80
N ASN A 274 -1.89 9.60 9.12
CA ASN A 274 -2.19 11.03 9.17
C ASN A 274 -3.59 11.30 8.59
N MET A 275 -3.99 10.67 7.48
CA MET A 275 -5.34 10.80 6.90
C MET A 275 -6.43 10.25 7.85
N ILE A 276 -6.18 9.12 8.53
CA ILE A 276 -7.07 8.59 9.57
C ILE A 276 -7.30 9.64 10.67
N ALA A 277 -6.24 10.29 11.13
CA ALA A 277 -6.34 11.33 12.14
C ALA A 277 -7.07 12.57 11.63
N GLU A 278 -6.91 12.98 10.38
CA GLU A 278 -7.67 14.06 9.75
C GLU A 278 -9.18 13.79 9.75
N VAL A 279 -9.58 12.55 9.44
CA VAL A 279 -10.99 12.15 9.46
C VAL A 279 -11.52 12.08 10.89
N LEU A 280 -10.86 11.35 11.78
CA LEU A 280 -11.38 11.07 13.13
C LEU A 280 -11.24 12.25 14.09
N LEU A 281 -10.17 13.05 14.02
CA LEU A 281 -9.88 14.12 14.98
C LEU A 281 -10.26 15.50 14.44
N GLU A 282 -10.17 15.72 13.14
CA GLU A 282 -10.47 17.03 12.53
C GLU A 282 -11.85 17.05 11.88
N GLY A 283 -12.51 15.88 11.74
CA GLY A 283 -13.84 15.76 11.16
C GLY A 283 -13.87 16.01 9.65
N LYS A 284 -12.76 15.73 8.94
CA LYS A 284 -12.73 15.83 7.48
C LYS A 284 -13.55 14.70 6.87
N GLU A 285 -14.34 15.04 5.87
CA GLU A 285 -15.15 14.06 5.13
C GLU A 285 -14.30 13.36 4.07
N PRO A 286 -14.24 12.02 4.02
CA PRO A 286 -13.50 11.28 3.00
C PRO A 286 -13.84 11.71 1.58
N ALA A 287 -15.11 12.00 1.31
CA ALA A 287 -15.62 12.46 0.01
C ALA A 287 -14.88 13.68 -0.57
N THR A 288 -14.28 14.51 0.27
CA THR A 288 -13.60 15.76 -0.11
C THR A 288 -12.11 15.80 0.28
N LEU A 289 -11.64 14.75 0.93
CA LEU A 289 -10.23 14.61 1.29
C LEU A 289 -9.48 13.97 0.10
N PRO A 290 -8.60 14.70 -0.59
CA PRO A 290 -7.93 14.18 -1.77
C PRO A 290 -7.17 12.88 -1.51
N VAL A 291 -7.19 11.98 -2.48
CA VAL A 291 -6.33 10.81 -2.49
C VAL A 291 -4.87 11.27 -2.49
N LYS A 292 -4.07 10.70 -1.62
CA LYS A 292 -2.65 11.02 -1.54
C LYS A 292 -1.86 10.14 -2.48
N THR A 293 -1.10 10.76 -3.36
CA THR A 293 -0.17 10.09 -4.26
C THR A 293 1.26 10.40 -3.83
N PHE A 294 2.21 9.58 -4.23
CA PHE A 294 3.61 9.70 -3.86
C PHE A 294 4.48 9.80 -5.10
N ASP A 295 5.66 10.40 -4.96
CA ASP A 295 6.66 10.36 -6.01
C ASP A 295 7.11 8.90 -6.20
N ASN A 296 6.81 8.36 -7.37
CA ASN A 296 7.39 7.13 -7.87
C ASN A 296 8.84 7.38 -8.24
N GLY A 297 9.74 6.46 -7.94
CA GLY A 297 11.11 6.68 -8.36
C GLY A 297 12.17 5.98 -7.52
N THR A 298 11.80 5.17 -6.54
CA THR A 298 12.74 4.30 -5.84
C THR A 298 12.91 3.00 -6.60
N ALA A 299 14.13 2.74 -7.10
CA ALA A 299 14.53 1.45 -7.64
C ALA A 299 15.30 0.69 -6.55
N THR A 300 14.75 -0.43 -6.10
CA THR A 300 15.38 -1.35 -5.15
C THR A 300 15.94 -2.54 -5.91
N VAL A 301 17.27 -2.66 -5.96
CA VAL A 301 17.98 -3.71 -6.71
C VAL A 301 18.44 -4.81 -5.76
N ASN A 302 18.07 -6.06 -6.04
CA ASN A 302 18.59 -7.22 -5.32
C ASN A 302 20.01 -7.52 -5.79
N THR A 303 21.00 -7.34 -4.91
CA THR A 303 22.43 -7.45 -5.24
C THR A 303 22.86 -8.89 -5.49
N GLU A 304 22.22 -9.87 -4.87
CA GLU A 304 22.52 -11.29 -5.07
C GLU A 304 22.06 -11.76 -6.45
N VAL A 305 20.84 -11.35 -6.85
CA VAL A 305 20.31 -11.63 -8.17
C VAL A 305 21.02 -10.83 -9.25
N CYS A 306 21.39 -9.57 -8.97
CA CYS A 306 22.20 -8.73 -9.84
C CYS A 306 23.52 -9.45 -10.23
N GLU A 307 24.25 -9.98 -9.22
CA GLU A 307 25.49 -10.75 -9.44
C GLU A 307 25.23 -12.05 -10.23
N LYS A 308 24.15 -12.78 -9.89
CA LYS A 308 23.77 -14.03 -10.56
C LYS A 308 23.45 -13.83 -12.04
N LEU A 309 22.84 -12.70 -12.39
CA LEU A 309 22.57 -12.28 -13.77
C LEU A 309 23.83 -11.77 -14.51
N GLY A 310 24.97 -11.67 -13.81
CA GLY A 310 26.23 -11.18 -14.38
C GLY A 310 26.34 -9.66 -14.46
N PHE A 311 25.48 -8.93 -13.76
CA PHE A 311 25.54 -7.48 -13.64
C PHE A 311 26.45 -7.05 -12.48
N ASP A 312 27.10 -5.90 -12.62
CA ASP A 312 27.77 -5.20 -11.52
C ASP A 312 26.81 -4.15 -10.92
N TYR A 313 26.54 -4.22 -9.62
CA TYR A 313 25.56 -3.33 -8.97
C TYR A 313 25.91 -1.84 -9.15
N ASN A 314 27.19 -1.45 -9.06
CA ASN A 314 27.54 -0.03 -9.21
C ASN A 314 27.23 0.45 -10.63
N THR A 315 27.50 -0.38 -11.63
CA THR A 315 27.17 -0.09 -13.03
C THR A 315 25.64 0.02 -13.23
N ILE A 316 24.86 -0.89 -12.66
CA ILE A 316 23.39 -0.84 -12.69
C ILE A 316 22.87 0.40 -11.99
N SER A 317 23.38 0.72 -10.79
CA SER A 317 22.98 1.89 -10.03
C SER A 317 23.25 3.20 -10.80
N GLU A 318 24.42 3.33 -11.43
CA GLU A 318 24.75 4.47 -12.29
C GLU A 318 23.85 4.53 -13.53
N THR A 319 23.51 3.38 -14.13
CA THR A 319 22.62 3.27 -15.29
C THR A 319 21.20 3.69 -14.96
N PHE A 320 20.70 3.33 -13.78
CA PHE A 320 19.33 3.61 -13.34
C PHE A 320 19.17 5.01 -12.76
N ALA A 321 20.21 5.62 -12.20
CA ALA A 321 20.16 6.93 -11.56
C ALA A 321 19.47 8.04 -12.39
N PRO A 322 19.60 8.12 -13.73
CA PRO A 322 18.89 9.13 -14.52
C PRO A 322 17.37 8.96 -14.57
N TYR A 323 16.86 7.78 -14.24
CA TYR A 323 15.44 7.40 -14.32
C TYR A 323 14.77 7.28 -12.96
N CYS A 324 15.54 7.42 -11.88
CA CYS A 324 15.08 7.21 -10.51
C CYS A 324 15.39 8.43 -9.63
N THR A 325 14.57 8.65 -8.61
CA THR A 325 14.89 9.57 -7.51
C THR A 325 15.90 8.97 -6.55
N GLN A 326 15.87 7.64 -6.42
CA GLN A 326 16.78 6.87 -5.58
C GLN A 326 17.00 5.46 -6.15
N VAL A 327 18.23 4.96 -6.03
CA VAL A 327 18.55 3.54 -6.24
C VAL A 327 19.03 3.00 -4.90
N LYS A 328 18.39 1.93 -4.42
CA LYS A 328 18.70 1.22 -3.18
C LYS A 328 19.20 -0.19 -3.50
N GLU A 329 19.99 -0.76 -2.61
CA GLU A 329 20.37 -2.17 -2.64
C GLU A 329 19.61 -2.96 -1.57
N ILE A 330 19.35 -4.23 -1.86
CA ILE A 330 18.76 -5.19 -0.93
C ILE A 330 19.35 -6.58 -1.18
N GLN A 331 19.23 -7.46 -0.21
CA GLN A 331 19.53 -8.90 -0.33
C GLN A 331 18.23 -9.70 -0.15
N THR A 332 18.22 -10.93 -0.63
CA THR A 332 17.06 -11.80 -0.54
C THR A 332 16.74 -12.16 0.91
N ALA A 333 15.49 -11.89 1.33
CA ALA A 333 14.97 -12.21 2.65
C ALA A 333 13.44 -12.36 2.60
N GLU A 334 12.84 -12.91 3.68
CA GLU A 334 11.38 -13.05 3.78
C GLU A 334 10.69 -11.78 4.31
N SER A 335 11.43 -10.91 5.03
CA SER A 335 10.90 -9.67 5.60
C SER A 335 11.97 -8.58 5.64
N PHE A 336 11.55 -7.32 5.61
CA PHE A 336 12.42 -6.18 5.88
C PHE A 336 12.89 -6.18 7.34
N GLU A 337 14.16 -5.80 7.58
CA GLU A 337 14.73 -5.67 8.94
C GLU A 337 14.29 -4.37 9.63
#